data_9fcad1c821098c9ee8eb39ab4c840495
#
_entry.id   9fcad1c821098c9ee8eb39ab4c840495
#
_cell.length_a   1.000
_cell.length_b   1.000
_cell.length_c   1.000
_cell.angle_alpha   90.00
_cell.angle_beta   90.00
_cell.angle_gamma   90.00
#
_symmetry.space_group_name_H-M   'P 1'
#
loop_
_entity.id
_entity.type
_entity.pdbx_description
1 polymer ?
#
loop_
_entity_poly.entity_id
_entity_poly.type
_entity_poly.pdbx_seq_one_letter_code
_entity_poly.pdbx_strand_id
1 'polypeptide(L)'
;MRGETGIKSGASGIPRPDTTREFLSTTMNKRTFLKICSAAMTGPFLSRLTPWAAGEKLHNWAGNVEYGTDRVFSAASVEEVQEFVRKQSKLKVLGTRHCFNHIADSHDQFLSMKAMDKVVELNAEARTVTIESGMTYGKLCPILESKGWALHNLASLPHISVAGACATATHGSGVKNGNLSTAVSGLEFVTAAGDVVKLSRQKDGEIFHGAVVGLGALGAVTRVTLDLRPTYQVQQYVFENLPLSELLHNFDAIESAAYSVSLFTDWQKKRINEVWLKSRMDNGKLFDAPGEFYGAKRATRNLHPIAELSAENCTEQMGVPGPWYDRLPHFRMGFTPSAGKELQAEYFVPRKNAVDAILAVEKLHDQVGPHLLITEIRTIAADHFWMSPCLNQDSVTIHFTLKPDWPAVSKLLPVIERELAPFGARPHWGKLFMMAPPRLDSLYGKLPEFLALARKYDPEGKFRNDFLNSNLFGATS
;
A
#
# COMPACT_ATOMS: atom_id res chain seq x y z
N MET A 1 63.23 20.39 44.99
CA MET A 1 63.51 19.64 46.23
C MET A 1 62.51 18.52 46.29
N ARG A 2 62.94 17.31 46.01
CA ARG A 2 63.12 16.14 46.93
C ARG A 2 61.79 15.80 47.60
N GLY A 3 61.28 14.60 47.62
CA GLY A 3 61.89 13.30 47.42
C GLY A 3 60.84 12.19 47.37
N GLU A 4 61.32 11.12 46.89
CA GLU A 4 60.75 9.79 46.79
C GLU A 4 60.37 9.14 48.15
N THR A 5 59.45 8.17 48.05
CA THR A 5 59.52 6.75 48.62
C THR A 5 58.10 6.22 48.56
N GLY A 6 57.73 5.17 47.94
CA GLY A 6 58.18 3.80 47.75
C GLY A 6 57.84 2.89 48.88
N ILE A 7 56.85 2.00 48.82
CA ILE A 7 56.83 0.66 49.44
C ILE A 7 55.72 -0.21 48.82
N LYS A 8 56.11 -1.48 48.65
CA LYS A 8 55.41 -2.58 47.95
C LYS A 8 54.36 -3.32 48.83
N SER A 9 53.58 -4.10 48.13
CA SER A 9 53.25 -5.53 48.32
C SER A 9 51.84 -5.84 48.89
N GLY A 10 51.17 -6.78 48.25
CA GLY A 10 50.15 -7.63 48.86
C GLY A 10 49.15 -8.17 47.83
N ALA A 11 49.50 -9.31 47.21
CA ALA A 11 48.63 -10.08 46.36
C ALA A 11 47.61 -10.90 47.16
N SER A 12 46.33 -10.93 46.73
CA SER A 12 45.50 -12.12 46.95
C SER A 12 44.45 -12.16 45.83
N GLY A 13 44.52 -13.23 45.04
CA GLY A 13 43.65 -13.46 43.90
C GLY A 13 42.29 -14.03 44.30
N ILE A 14 41.28 -13.65 43.51
CA ILE A 14 40.00 -14.36 43.42
C ILE A 14 39.71 -14.52 41.92
N PRO A 15 39.38 -15.72 41.42
CA PRO A 15 39.22 -15.97 40.00
C PRO A 15 37.87 -15.46 39.52
N ARG A 16 37.85 -14.79 38.34
CA ARG A 16 36.65 -14.46 37.58
C ARG A 16 36.26 -15.67 36.73
N PRO A 17 34.96 -15.99 36.56
CA PRO A 17 34.52 -16.99 35.60
C PRO A 17 34.58 -16.41 34.19
N ASP A 18 35.21 -17.15 33.32
CA ASP A 18 35.31 -16.97 31.88
C ASP A 18 33.95 -17.32 31.22
N THR A 19 33.31 -16.37 30.55
CA THR A 19 32.16 -16.63 29.68
C THR A 19 32.39 -15.99 28.32
N THR A 20 33.29 -16.59 27.56
CA THR A 20 33.35 -16.42 26.12
C THR A 20 32.22 -17.25 25.50
N ARG A 21 31.10 -16.64 25.20
CA ARG A 21 30.10 -17.17 24.23
C ARG A 21 30.57 -16.81 22.83
N GLU A 22 31.07 -17.81 22.13
CA GLU A 22 31.28 -17.77 20.68
C GLU A 22 29.96 -17.56 19.95
N PHE A 23 29.83 -16.42 19.26
CA PHE A 23 28.85 -16.24 18.22
C PHE A 23 29.34 -16.97 16.96
N LEU A 24 28.79 -18.14 16.69
CA LEU A 24 28.91 -18.82 15.41
C LEU A 24 28.14 -18.03 14.35
N SER A 25 28.83 -17.20 13.59
CA SER A 25 28.34 -16.65 12.35
C SER A 25 28.40 -17.74 11.28
N THR A 26 27.26 -18.36 10.99
CA THR A 26 27.13 -19.27 9.85
C THR A 26 27.04 -18.45 8.55
N THR A 27 28.19 -18.08 7.99
CA THR A 27 28.27 -17.62 6.59
C THR A 27 28.03 -18.81 5.67
N MET A 28 26.89 -18.86 5.04
CA MET A 28 26.53 -19.86 4.04
C MET A 28 27.48 -19.75 2.84
N ASN A 29 28.25 -20.80 2.57
CA ASN A 29 29.26 -20.87 1.53
C ASN A 29 28.61 -20.87 0.14
N LYS A 30 29.13 -20.04 -0.80
CA LYS A 30 28.69 -19.94 -2.20
C LYS A 30 28.53 -21.27 -2.94
N ARG A 31 29.28 -22.30 -2.55
CA ARG A 31 29.16 -23.66 -3.12
C ARG A 31 27.91 -24.41 -2.69
N THR A 32 27.37 -24.14 -1.51
CA THR A 32 26.11 -24.72 -1.02
C THR A 32 24.91 -24.07 -1.72
N PHE A 33 24.97 -22.77 -1.98
CA PHE A 33 23.97 -22.05 -2.76
C PHE A 33 23.87 -22.55 -4.21
N LEU A 34 25.00 -22.80 -4.87
CA LEU A 34 25.05 -23.32 -6.25
C LEU A 34 24.58 -24.78 -6.38
N LYS A 35 24.75 -25.61 -5.34
CA LYS A 35 24.26 -27.02 -5.37
C LYS A 35 22.75 -27.12 -5.20
N ILE A 36 22.10 -26.16 -4.57
CA ILE A 36 20.64 -26.08 -4.45
C ILE A 36 19.99 -25.63 -5.77
N CYS A 37 20.72 -24.84 -6.58
CA CYS A 37 20.24 -24.40 -7.90
C CYS A 37 20.38 -25.42 -9.04
N SER A 38 21.16 -26.51 -8.84
CA SER A 38 21.47 -27.45 -9.94
C SER A 38 20.64 -28.74 -9.93
N ALA A 39 19.71 -28.94 -9.01
CA ALA A 39 18.92 -30.18 -8.87
C ALA A 39 17.49 -30.09 -9.41
N ALA A 40 17.13 -29.05 -10.16
CA ALA A 40 15.75 -28.83 -10.61
C ALA A 40 15.63 -28.79 -12.14
N MET A 41 16.01 -29.86 -12.83
CA MET A 41 15.62 -30.06 -14.24
C MET A 41 15.39 -31.54 -14.51
N THR A 42 14.20 -32.06 -14.16
CA THR A 42 13.48 -33.13 -14.89
C THR A 42 12.17 -33.45 -14.15
N GLY A 43 11.02 -33.05 -14.71
CA GLY A 43 9.68 -33.49 -14.32
C GLY A 43 8.63 -32.40 -14.51
N PRO A 44 7.71 -32.54 -15.47
CA PRO A 44 6.68 -31.52 -15.67
C PRO A 44 5.59 -31.69 -14.61
N PHE A 45 5.31 -30.67 -13.85
CA PHE A 45 4.14 -30.44 -13.01
C PHE A 45 4.24 -30.51 -11.46
N LEU A 46 5.22 -31.15 -10.85
CA LEU A 46 5.27 -31.24 -9.36
C LEU A 46 6.23 -30.27 -8.67
N SER A 47 7.03 -29.50 -9.43
CA SER A 47 8.16 -28.76 -8.88
C SER A 47 7.97 -27.24 -8.72
N ARG A 48 6.75 -26.71 -8.89
CA ARG A 48 6.48 -25.26 -8.77
C ARG A 48 5.71 -24.84 -7.50
N LEU A 49 5.49 -25.76 -6.58
CA LEU A 49 5.20 -25.39 -5.20
C LEU A 49 6.55 -24.90 -4.64
N THR A 50 6.73 -23.58 -4.53
CA THR A 50 7.85 -23.07 -3.74
C THR A 50 7.59 -23.48 -2.29
N PRO A 51 8.37 -24.43 -1.71
CA PRO A 51 8.25 -24.68 -0.30
C PRO A 51 8.75 -23.42 0.41
N TRP A 52 7.87 -22.72 1.07
CA TRP A 52 8.22 -21.94 2.23
C TRP A 52 8.97 -22.90 3.16
N ALA A 53 9.98 -22.42 3.92
CA ALA A 53 10.72 -23.32 4.81
C ALA A 53 9.72 -24.15 5.62
N ALA A 54 9.87 -25.47 5.59
CA ALA A 54 8.89 -26.39 6.17
C ALA A 54 8.63 -26.03 7.62
N GLY A 55 7.42 -25.52 7.94
CA GLY A 55 7.01 -25.10 9.28
C GLY A 55 6.80 -23.60 9.49
N GLU A 56 7.14 -22.71 8.53
CA GLU A 56 6.79 -21.29 8.62
C GLU A 56 5.40 -21.03 8.03
N LYS A 57 4.51 -20.50 8.84
CA LYS A 57 3.18 -20.09 8.41
C LYS A 57 3.25 -18.83 7.55
N LEU A 58 2.42 -18.78 6.52
CA LEU A 58 2.36 -17.63 5.62
C LEU A 58 1.62 -16.47 6.29
N HIS A 59 2.25 -15.29 6.32
CA HIS A 59 1.68 -14.06 6.88
C HIS A 59 1.55 -12.97 5.82
N ASN A 60 0.67 -12.00 6.10
CA ASN A 60 0.67 -10.75 5.35
C ASN A 60 1.97 -9.97 5.62
N TRP A 61 2.16 -8.85 4.88
CA TRP A 61 3.36 -8.01 5.01
C TRP A 61 3.59 -7.47 6.41
N ALA A 62 2.55 -7.05 7.11
CA ALA A 62 2.63 -6.49 8.46
C ALA A 62 2.76 -7.55 9.56
N GLY A 63 2.60 -8.83 9.24
CA GLY A 63 2.66 -9.93 10.20
C GLY A 63 1.46 -10.03 11.15
N ASN A 64 0.41 -9.21 10.96
CA ASN A 64 -0.77 -9.20 11.81
C ASN A 64 -1.85 -10.19 11.37
N VAL A 65 -1.77 -10.74 10.15
CA VAL A 65 -2.64 -11.78 9.62
C VAL A 65 -1.81 -12.99 9.28
N GLU A 66 -2.05 -14.10 9.97
CA GLU A 66 -1.62 -15.44 9.58
C GLU A 66 -2.66 -15.98 8.61
N TYR A 67 -2.24 -16.39 7.41
CA TYR A 67 -3.15 -16.93 6.41
C TYR A 67 -3.57 -18.37 6.73
N GLY A 68 -4.76 -18.72 6.33
CA GLY A 68 -5.35 -20.03 6.60
C GLY A 68 -4.68 -21.19 5.85
N THR A 69 -3.79 -20.91 4.89
CA THR A 69 -3.00 -21.92 4.17
C THR A 69 -1.64 -21.39 3.76
N ASP A 70 -0.67 -22.28 3.58
CA ASP A 70 0.66 -22.02 2.99
C ASP A 70 0.81 -22.62 1.58
N ARG A 71 -0.27 -23.22 1.03
CA ARG A 71 -0.29 -23.85 -0.28
C ARG A 71 -0.33 -22.80 -1.38
N VAL A 72 0.83 -22.47 -1.94
CA VAL A 72 1.01 -21.44 -2.96
C VAL A 72 1.45 -22.07 -4.28
N PHE A 73 0.64 -21.95 -5.32
CA PHE A 73 1.04 -22.24 -6.69
C PHE A 73 1.51 -20.96 -7.38
N SER A 74 2.69 -20.97 -7.99
CA SER A 74 3.25 -19.82 -8.72
C SER A 74 3.15 -20.07 -10.23
N ALA A 75 2.24 -19.35 -10.89
CA ALA A 75 2.07 -19.40 -12.33
C ALA A 75 3.10 -18.53 -13.04
N ALA A 76 3.60 -19.00 -14.20
CA ALA A 76 4.54 -18.27 -15.06
C ALA A 76 3.94 -17.93 -16.44
N SER A 77 2.72 -18.38 -16.74
CA SER A 77 1.99 -18.05 -17.97
C SER A 77 0.48 -18.02 -17.74
N VAL A 78 -0.25 -17.44 -18.68
CA VAL A 78 -1.72 -17.39 -18.66
C VAL A 78 -2.32 -18.80 -18.74
N GLU A 79 -1.72 -19.69 -19.52
CA GLU A 79 -2.13 -21.08 -19.66
C GLU A 79 -2.02 -21.84 -18.34
N GLU A 80 -0.94 -21.62 -17.57
CA GLU A 80 -0.78 -22.21 -16.25
C GLU A 80 -1.83 -21.67 -15.26
N VAL A 81 -2.17 -20.38 -15.35
CA VAL A 81 -3.26 -19.78 -14.56
C VAL A 81 -4.59 -20.45 -14.90
N GLN A 82 -4.92 -20.58 -16.18
CA GLN A 82 -6.16 -21.24 -16.65
C GLN A 82 -6.26 -22.68 -16.14
N GLU A 83 -5.18 -23.45 -16.32
CA GLU A 83 -5.13 -24.85 -15.89
C GLU A 83 -5.29 -25.00 -14.36
N PHE A 84 -4.57 -24.17 -13.60
CA PHE A 84 -4.68 -24.18 -12.13
C PHE A 84 -6.08 -23.81 -11.69
N VAL A 85 -6.66 -22.72 -12.22
CA VAL A 85 -8.02 -22.28 -11.89
C VAL A 85 -9.06 -23.36 -12.18
N ARG A 86 -8.98 -24.05 -13.31
CA ARG A 86 -9.93 -25.15 -13.65
C ARG A 86 -9.89 -26.31 -12.65
N LYS A 87 -8.70 -26.58 -12.09
CA LYS A 87 -8.50 -27.70 -11.16
C LYS A 87 -8.93 -27.43 -9.72
N GLN A 88 -9.07 -26.15 -9.34
CA GLN A 88 -9.41 -25.80 -7.96
C GLN A 88 -10.90 -25.51 -7.80
N SER A 89 -11.47 -25.93 -6.66
CA SER A 89 -12.82 -25.54 -6.25
C SER A 89 -12.84 -24.17 -5.57
N LYS A 90 -11.78 -23.86 -4.81
CA LYS A 90 -11.57 -22.59 -4.09
C LYS A 90 -10.12 -22.18 -4.20
N LEU A 91 -9.88 -20.90 -4.41
CA LEU A 91 -8.55 -20.31 -4.40
C LEU A 91 -8.61 -18.79 -4.16
N LYS A 92 -7.48 -18.20 -3.78
CA LYS A 92 -7.31 -16.75 -3.76
C LYS A 92 -6.05 -16.35 -4.53
N VAL A 93 -6.14 -15.26 -5.30
CA VAL A 93 -4.97 -14.72 -5.99
C VAL A 93 -4.14 -13.92 -4.99
N LEU A 94 -2.85 -14.25 -4.89
CA LEU A 94 -1.93 -13.67 -3.93
C LEU A 94 -1.01 -12.66 -4.63
N GLY A 95 -1.13 -11.39 -4.26
CA GLY A 95 -0.20 -10.32 -4.64
C GLY A 95 0.99 -10.22 -3.67
N THR A 96 1.41 -9.00 -3.36
CA THR A 96 2.53 -8.70 -2.42
C THR A 96 2.14 -8.78 -0.95
N ARG A 97 0.95 -9.24 -0.62
CA ARG A 97 0.45 -9.48 0.75
C ARG A 97 0.36 -8.21 1.61
N HIS A 98 0.12 -7.06 1.01
CA HIS A 98 0.19 -5.77 1.69
C HIS A 98 -1.11 -5.35 2.39
N CYS A 99 -2.18 -6.14 2.30
CA CYS A 99 -3.44 -5.86 3.01
C CYS A 99 -3.30 -6.18 4.51
N PHE A 100 -3.87 -5.33 5.36
CA PHE A 100 -3.85 -5.45 6.82
C PHE A 100 -5.02 -6.29 7.38
N ASN A 101 -5.98 -6.63 6.54
CA ASN A 101 -7.14 -7.44 6.84
C ASN A 101 -7.13 -8.76 6.03
N HIS A 102 -8.17 -9.57 6.18
CA HIS A 102 -8.30 -10.89 5.57
C HIS A 102 -8.78 -10.88 4.11
N ILE A 103 -8.81 -9.75 3.39
CA ILE A 103 -9.29 -9.68 1.99
C ILE A 103 -8.48 -10.58 1.05
N ALA A 104 -7.19 -10.80 1.34
CA ALA A 104 -6.32 -11.65 0.54
C ALA A 104 -6.14 -13.06 1.13
N ASP A 105 -6.81 -13.41 2.23
CA ASP A 105 -6.68 -14.69 2.92
C ASP A 105 -7.37 -15.84 2.17
N SER A 106 -6.92 -17.06 2.43
CA SER A 106 -7.51 -18.32 1.94
C SER A 106 -7.26 -19.47 2.89
N HIS A 107 -8.22 -20.37 3.04
CA HIS A 107 -8.05 -21.66 3.70
C HIS A 107 -7.71 -22.81 2.73
N ASP A 108 -7.81 -22.56 1.42
CA ASP A 108 -7.67 -23.59 0.38
C ASP A 108 -6.32 -23.50 -0.36
N GLN A 109 -6.24 -22.66 -1.38
CA GLN A 109 -5.07 -22.53 -2.26
C GLN A 109 -4.78 -21.06 -2.55
N PHE A 110 -3.51 -20.73 -2.70
CA PHE A 110 -3.09 -19.47 -3.28
C PHE A 110 -2.58 -19.66 -4.71
N LEU A 111 -2.97 -18.73 -5.58
CA LEU A 111 -2.38 -18.53 -6.90
C LEU A 111 -1.51 -17.28 -6.88
N SER A 112 -0.20 -17.45 -6.89
CA SER A 112 0.76 -16.36 -6.95
C SER A 112 1.09 -16.02 -8.40
N MET A 113 1.00 -14.73 -8.73
CA MET A 113 1.37 -14.19 -10.04
C MET A 113 2.81 -13.66 -10.05
N LYS A 114 3.58 -13.86 -9.00
CA LYS A 114 4.92 -13.27 -8.81
C LYS A 114 5.89 -13.54 -9.97
N ALA A 115 5.78 -14.69 -10.64
CA ALA A 115 6.62 -15.04 -11.79
C ALA A 115 6.15 -14.41 -13.11
N MET A 116 4.96 -13.81 -13.15
CA MET A 116 4.40 -13.07 -14.27
C MET A 116 4.65 -11.57 -14.07
N ASP A 117 5.86 -11.09 -14.27
CA ASP A 117 6.30 -9.76 -13.90
C ASP A 117 6.98 -8.98 -15.03
N LYS A 118 6.60 -9.26 -16.29
CA LYS A 118 7.18 -8.64 -17.48
C LYS A 118 6.34 -7.46 -17.98
N VAL A 119 7.01 -6.55 -18.67
CA VAL A 119 6.36 -5.61 -19.60
C VAL A 119 6.03 -6.39 -20.86
N VAL A 120 4.74 -6.50 -21.18
CA VAL A 120 4.24 -7.23 -22.36
C VAL A 120 4.33 -6.35 -23.60
N GLU A 121 3.89 -5.08 -23.47
CA GLU A 121 3.87 -4.11 -24.55
C GLU A 121 4.04 -2.69 -23.99
N LEU A 122 4.79 -1.84 -24.67
CA LEU A 122 4.82 -0.41 -24.46
C LEU A 122 4.43 0.25 -25.79
N ASN A 123 3.24 0.86 -25.82
CA ASN A 123 2.71 1.53 -26.99
C ASN A 123 2.87 3.05 -26.83
N ALA A 124 3.86 3.63 -27.51
CA ALA A 124 4.17 5.05 -27.42
C ALA A 124 3.09 5.95 -28.07
N GLU A 125 2.44 5.47 -29.13
CA GLU A 125 1.38 6.20 -29.81
C GLU A 125 0.11 6.29 -28.95
N ALA A 126 -0.34 5.15 -28.40
CA ALA A 126 -1.47 5.09 -27.47
C ALA A 126 -1.13 5.63 -26.07
N ARG A 127 0.16 5.84 -25.79
CA ARG A 127 0.68 6.19 -24.45
C ARG A 127 0.22 5.21 -23.38
N THR A 128 0.44 3.92 -23.64
CA THR A 128 0.05 2.86 -22.70
C THR A 128 1.19 1.87 -22.49
N VAL A 129 1.15 1.18 -21.35
CA VAL A 129 1.98 0.01 -21.09
C VAL A 129 1.10 -1.13 -20.61
N THR A 130 1.25 -2.30 -21.23
CA THR A 130 0.64 -3.56 -20.76
C THR A 130 1.69 -4.36 -20.00
N ILE A 131 1.35 -4.74 -18.78
CA ILE A 131 2.22 -5.49 -17.88
C ILE A 131 1.51 -6.75 -17.39
N GLU A 132 2.31 -7.75 -17.03
CA GLU A 132 1.84 -8.93 -16.28
C GLU A 132 1.52 -8.54 -14.83
N SER A 133 0.54 -9.22 -14.21
CA SER A 133 -0.05 -8.82 -12.93
C SER A 133 0.86 -8.99 -11.70
N GLY A 134 1.94 -9.75 -11.81
CA GLY A 134 2.97 -9.85 -10.76
C GLY A 134 3.94 -8.67 -10.72
N MET A 135 3.87 -7.76 -11.70
CA MET A 135 4.70 -6.55 -11.75
C MET A 135 4.46 -5.67 -10.53
N THR A 136 5.54 -5.19 -9.89
CA THR A 136 5.49 -4.19 -8.81
C THR A 136 5.81 -2.80 -9.34
N TYR A 137 5.35 -1.74 -8.64
CA TYR A 137 5.70 -0.37 -8.99
C TYR A 137 7.21 -0.14 -8.95
N GLY A 138 7.90 -0.72 -7.94
CA GLY A 138 9.35 -0.63 -7.82
C GLY A 138 10.13 -1.18 -9.01
N LYS A 139 9.56 -2.17 -9.71
CA LYS A 139 10.13 -2.77 -10.92
C LYS A 139 9.73 -1.99 -12.18
N LEU A 140 8.48 -1.58 -12.27
CA LEU A 140 7.91 -0.91 -13.44
C LEU A 140 8.48 0.50 -13.63
N CYS A 141 8.52 1.30 -12.55
CA CYS A 141 8.79 2.72 -12.66
C CYS A 141 10.18 3.06 -13.26
N PRO A 142 11.29 2.39 -12.85
CA PRO A 142 12.59 2.62 -13.50
C PRO A 142 12.59 2.24 -15.00
N ILE A 143 11.82 1.21 -15.39
CA ILE A 143 11.68 0.82 -16.81
C ILE A 143 10.98 1.92 -17.58
N LEU A 144 9.88 2.46 -17.06
CA LEU A 144 9.14 3.57 -17.68
C LEU A 144 10.01 4.82 -17.82
N GLU A 145 10.69 5.21 -16.72
CA GLU A 145 11.60 6.37 -16.72
C GLU A 145 12.67 6.26 -17.81
N SER A 146 13.32 5.08 -17.94
CA SER A 146 14.35 4.85 -18.96
C SER A 146 13.84 4.97 -20.40
N LYS A 147 12.52 4.94 -20.59
CA LYS A 147 11.82 5.08 -21.87
C LYS A 147 11.15 6.45 -22.05
N GLY A 148 11.35 7.38 -21.11
CA GLY A 148 10.76 8.71 -21.15
C GLY A 148 9.29 8.78 -20.71
N TRP A 149 8.80 7.77 -19.97
CA TRP A 149 7.41 7.67 -19.54
C TRP A 149 7.27 7.71 -18.02
N ALA A 150 6.07 8.09 -17.56
CA ALA A 150 5.69 8.16 -16.16
C ALA A 150 4.24 7.72 -15.96
N LEU A 151 3.91 7.37 -14.70
CA LEU A 151 2.54 7.28 -14.20
C LEU A 151 2.10 8.63 -13.60
N HIS A 152 0.78 8.79 -13.42
CA HIS A 152 0.25 10.02 -12.84
C HIS A 152 0.55 10.15 -11.35
N ASN A 153 0.55 9.05 -10.59
CA ASN A 153 0.76 9.05 -9.15
C ASN A 153 1.33 7.71 -8.66
N LEU A 154 1.79 7.67 -7.42
CA LEU A 154 2.28 6.48 -6.74
C LEU A 154 1.82 6.47 -5.29
N ALA A 155 1.72 5.27 -4.70
CA ALA A 155 1.53 5.08 -3.27
C ALA A 155 2.82 5.40 -2.49
N SER A 156 2.70 5.48 -1.16
CA SER A 156 3.84 5.77 -0.26
C SER A 156 4.94 4.72 -0.32
N LEU A 157 4.59 3.46 -0.68
CA LEU A 157 5.49 2.31 -0.72
C LEU A 157 5.54 1.70 -2.13
N PRO A 158 6.74 1.51 -2.71
CA PRO A 158 6.87 1.12 -4.12
C PRO A 158 6.86 -0.40 -4.35
N HIS A 159 6.99 -1.23 -3.33
CA HIS A 159 7.12 -2.69 -3.45
C HIS A 159 5.80 -3.43 -3.69
N ILE A 160 4.66 -2.72 -3.68
CA ILE A 160 3.35 -3.29 -3.93
C ILE A 160 3.15 -3.67 -5.41
N SER A 161 2.41 -4.75 -5.66
CA SER A 161 2.03 -5.15 -7.02
C SER A 161 1.01 -4.17 -7.60
N VAL A 162 1.16 -3.85 -8.89
CA VAL A 162 0.27 -2.94 -9.61
C VAL A 162 -1.17 -3.45 -9.60
N ALA A 163 -1.39 -4.71 -10.00
CA ALA A 163 -2.71 -5.31 -10.05
C ALA A 163 -3.40 -5.35 -8.67
N GLY A 164 -2.64 -5.70 -7.61
CA GLY A 164 -3.16 -5.72 -6.24
C GLY A 164 -3.55 -4.34 -5.72
N ALA A 165 -2.73 -3.32 -5.98
CA ALA A 165 -3.02 -1.95 -5.60
C ALA A 165 -4.27 -1.41 -6.33
N CYS A 166 -4.39 -1.67 -7.64
CA CYS A 166 -5.57 -1.28 -8.42
C CYS A 166 -6.83 -2.00 -7.92
N ALA A 167 -6.74 -3.28 -7.59
CA ALA A 167 -7.89 -4.06 -7.13
C ALA A 167 -8.52 -3.55 -5.82
N THR A 168 -7.80 -2.75 -5.02
CA THR A 168 -8.26 -2.18 -3.73
C THR A 168 -8.31 -0.65 -3.72
N ALA A 169 -8.23 0.01 -4.89
CA ALA A 169 -8.22 1.46 -5.04
C ALA A 169 -7.14 2.17 -4.21
N THR A 170 -5.95 1.56 -4.09
CA THR A 170 -4.79 2.18 -3.43
C THR A 170 -4.42 3.50 -4.13
N HIS A 171 -3.94 4.48 -3.36
CA HIS A 171 -3.77 5.85 -3.86
C HIS A 171 -2.47 6.50 -3.35
N GLY A 172 -2.11 7.60 -3.98
CA GLY A 172 -1.15 8.58 -3.49
C GLY A 172 -1.86 9.79 -2.89
N SER A 173 -1.43 11.01 -3.24
CA SER A 173 -2.08 12.25 -2.83
C SER A 173 -2.20 13.24 -3.98
N GLY A 174 -3.13 14.19 -3.85
CA GLY A 174 -3.30 15.36 -4.69
C GLY A 174 -4.74 15.57 -5.16
N VAL A 175 -5.20 16.81 -5.08
CA VAL A 175 -6.59 17.22 -5.39
C VAL A 175 -7.02 16.91 -6.83
N LYS A 176 -6.06 16.71 -7.76
CA LYS A 176 -6.30 16.36 -9.17
C LYS A 176 -5.82 14.95 -9.52
N ASN A 177 -5.33 14.20 -8.54
CA ASN A 177 -4.82 12.86 -8.73
C ASN A 177 -5.86 11.85 -8.23
N GLY A 178 -6.37 11.01 -9.12
CA GLY A 178 -7.19 9.85 -8.75
C GLY A 178 -6.34 8.78 -8.07
N ASN A 179 -7.00 7.75 -7.54
CA ASN A 179 -6.30 6.57 -7.04
C ASN A 179 -5.54 5.85 -8.20
N LEU A 180 -4.70 4.87 -7.87
CA LEU A 180 -3.83 4.23 -8.86
C LEU A 180 -4.61 3.47 -9.95
N SER A 181 -5.84 3.05 -9.64
CA SER A 181 -6.74 2.38 -10.60
C SER A 181 -7.16 3.28 -11.75
N THR A 182 -7.11 4.61 -11.58
CA THR A 182 -7.49 5.57 -12.63
C THR A 182 -6.54 5.55 -13.83
N ALA A 183 -5.33 5.03 -13.66
CA ALA A 183 -4.40 4.78 -14.77
C ALA A 183 -4.77 3.54 -15.59
N VAL A 184 -5.62 2.64 -15.09
CA VAL A 184 -5.96 1.40 -15.80
C VAL A 184 -6.87 1.72 -17.00
N SER A 185 -6.45 1.32 -18.19
CA SER A 185 -7.20 1.42 -19.44
C SER A 185 -7.57 0.07 -20.05
N GLY A 186 -6.95 -1.01 -19.59
CA GLY A 186 -7.26 -2.38 -19.98
C GLY A 186 -7.00 -3.38 -18.86
N LEU A 187 -7.77 -4.47 -18.85
CA LEU A 187 -7.69 -5.54 -17.87
C LEU A 187 -7.88 -6.88 -18.58
N GLU A 188 -7.00 -7.84 -18.30
CA GLU A 188 -7.14 -9.24 -18.70
C GLU A 188 -7.16 -10.11 -17.45
N PHE A 189 -8.12 -11.01 -17.35
CA PHE A 189 -8.23 -11.93 -16.23
C PHE A 189 -8.80 -13.29 -16.66
N VAL A 190 -8.51 -14.32 -15.86
CA VAL A 190 -9.05 -15.67 -16.00
C VAL A 190 -10.24 -15.82 -15.07
N THR A 191 -11.42 -16.20 -15.62
CA THR A 191 -12.68 -16.45 -14.88
C THR A 191 -12.63 -17.74 -14.10
N ALA A 192 -13.63 -18.02 -13.26
CA ALA A 192 -13.76 -19.29 -12.53
C ALA A 192 -13.84 -20.53 -13.44
N ALA A 193 -14.35 -20.38 -14.66
CA ALA A 193 -14.39 -21.43 -15.68
C ALA A 193 -13.01 -21.66 -16.36
N GLY A 194 -12.04 -20.77 -16.12
CA GLY A 194 -10.73 -20.82 -16.77
C GLY A 194 -10.69 -20.12 -18.14
N ASP A 195 -11.69 -19.30 -18.47
CA ASP A 195 -11.75 -18.52 -19.69
C ASP A 195 -11.04 -17.19 -19.52
N VAL A 196 -10.33 -16.74 -20.57
CA VAL A 196 -9.68 -15.42 -20.59
C VAL A 196 -10.69 -14.36 -21.01
N VAL A 197 -10.88 -13.35 -20.15
CA VAL A 197 -11.68 -12.16 -20.43
C VAL A 197 -10.76 -10.96 -20.58
N LYS A 198 -11.00 -10.13 -21.61
CA LYS A 198 -10.30 -8.86 -21.84
C LYS A 198 -11.32 -7.74 -21.82
N LEU A 199 -11.11 -6.76 -20.98
CA LEU A 199 -11.92 -5.56 -20.87
C LEU A 199 -11.05 -4.32 -21.10
N SER A 200 -11.65 -3.31 -21.74
CA SER A 200 -11.01 -2.01 -21.93
C SER A 200 -11.99 -0.87 -21.63
N ARG A 201 -11.45 0.23 -21.12
CA ARG A 201 -12.24 1.44 -20.83
C ARG A 201 -13.04 1.91 -22.04
N GLN A 202 -12.43 1.82 -23.23
CA GLN A 202 -13.01 2.32 -24.46
C GLN A 202 -14.20 1.47 -24.97
N LYS A 203 -14.14 0.13 -24.78
CA LYS A 203 -15.11 -0.80 -25.37
C LYS A 203 -16.18 -1.25 -24.39
N ASP A 204 -15.83 -1.39 -23.11
CA ASP A 204 -16.65 -2.12 -22.15
C ASP A 204 -17.30 -1.22 -21.10
N GLY A 205 -17.00 0.10 -21.09
CA GLY A 205 -17.68 1.11 -20.32
C GLY A 205 -17.96 0.74 -18.86
N GLU A 206 -19.21 0.61 -18.48
CA GLU A 206 -19.63 0.30 -17.10
C GLU A 206 -19.11 -1.04 -16.58
N ILE A 207 -19.05 -2.07 -17.43
CA ILE A 207 -18.49 -3.38 -17.03
C ILE A 207 -17.01 -3.24 -16.67
N PHE A 208 -16.27 -2.45 -17.44
CA PHE A 208 -14.86 -2.14 -17.13
C PHE A 208 -14.75 -1.39 -15.80
N HIS A 209 -15.61 -0.39 -15.55
CA HIS A 209 -15.63 0.34 -14.30
C HIS A 209 -15.94 -0.56 -13.09
N GLY A 210 -16.76 -1.58 -13.28
CA GLY A 210 -17.03 -2.60 -12.26
C GLY A 210 -15.89 -3.58 -12.03
N ALA A 211 -15.03 -3.79 -13.03
CA ALA A 211 -13.99 -4.82 -12.96
C ALA A 211 -12.66 -4.35 -12.37
N VAL A 212 -12.27 -3.08 -12.54
CA VAL A 212 -10.93 -2.59 -12.19
C VAL A 212 -10.68 -2.66 -10.68
N VAL A 213 -11.59 -2.13 -9.85
CA VAL A 213 -11.54 -2.29 -8.39
C VAL A 213 -12.31 -3.56 -8.01
N GLY A 214 -11.81 -4.69 -8.48
CA GLY A 214 -12.51 -5.98 -8.43
C GLY A 214 -12.35 -6.76 -7.12
N LEU A 215 -11.61 -6.25 -6.14
CA LEU A 215 -11.41 -6.84 -4.80
C LEU A 215 -10.93 -8.30 -4.83
N GLY A 216 -10.43 -8.77 -5.98
CA GLY A 216 -10.06 -10.17 -6.20
C GLY A 216 -11.26 -11.14 -6.19
N ALA A 217 -12.48 -10.65 -6.56
CA ALA A 217 -13.72 -11.43 -6.57
C ALA A 217 -14.16 -11.87 -7.97
N LEU A 218 -13.56 -11.32 -9.04
CA LEU A 218 -14.02 -11.54 -10.42
C LEU A 218 -13.24 -12.65 -11.15
N GLY A 219 -12.02 -12.92 -10.69
CA GLY A 219 -11.09 -13.82 -11.38
C GLY A 219 -9.64 -13.52 -11.07
N ALA A 220 -8.75 -14.26 -11.72
CA ALA A 220 -7.30 -14.07 -11.61
C ALA A 220 -6.82 -13.08 -12.68
N VAL A 221 -6.51 -11.85 -12.28
CA VAL A 221 -5.97 -10.83 -13.19
C VAL A 221 -4.59 -11.30 -13.68
N THR A 222 -4.42 -11.36 -15.00
CA THR A 222 -3.19 -11.79 -15.67
C THR A 222 -2.40 -10.63 -16.26
N ARG A 223 -3.11 -9.61 -16.79
CA ARG A 223 -2.48 -8.41 -17.36
C ARG A 223 -3.26 -7.14 -17.01
N VAL A 224 -2.52 -6.05 -16.89
CA VAL A 224 -3.06 -4.70 -16.68
C VAL A 224 -2.43 -3.76 -17.72
N THR A 225 -3.26 -2.98 -18.40
CA THR A 225 -2.81 -1.90 -19.28
C THR A 225 -2.99 -0.57 -18.56
N LEU A 226 -1.92 0.23 -18.48
CA LEU A 226 -1.88 1.51 -17.80
C LEU A 226 -1.67 2.65 -18.78
N ASP A 227 -2.38 3.76 -18.60
CA ASP A 227 -2.11 5.02 -19.27
C ASP A 227 -0.80 5.62 -18.79
N LEU A 228 -0.04 6.15 -19.73
CA LEU A 228 1.24 6.80 -19.50
C LEU A 228 1.17 8.30 -19.77
N ARG A 229 2.07 9.02 -19.17
CA ARG A 229 2.38 10.41 -19.50
C ARG A 229 3.89 10.57 -19.72
N PRO A 230 4.35 11.63 -20.42
CA PRO A 230 5.78 11.93 -20.50
C PRO A 230 6.39 12.02 -19.11
N THR A 231 7.64 11.58 -18.97
CA THR A 231 8.37 11.69 -17.71
C THR A 231 8.46 13.13 -17.21
N TYR A 232 8.57 13.29 -15.91
CA TYR A 232 8.68 14.58 -15.24
C TYR A 232 9.53 14.52 -13.98
N GLN A 233 10.05 15.68 -13.59
CA GLN A 233 10.80 15.84 -12.34
C GLN A 233 9.86 16.35 -11.24
N VAL A 234 10.20 16.03 -10.00
CA VAL A 234 9.48 16.49 -8.81
C VAL A 234 10.48 17.01 -7.78
N GLN A 235 10.10 18.08 -7.09
CA GLN A 235 10.76 18.59 -5.89
C GLN A 235 9.88 18.33 -4.68
N GLN A 236 10.49 17.99 -3.55
CA GLN A 236 9.79 17.77 -2.28
C GLN A 236 10.31 18.74 -1.22
N TYR A 237 9.39 19.40 -0.53
CA TYR A 237 9.65 20.23 0.64
C TYR A 237 8.80 19.76 1.82
N VAL A 238 9.34 19.93 3.02
CA VAL A 238 8.64 19.65 4.26
C VAL A 238 8.55 20.93 5.08
N PHE A 239 7.37 21.17 5.67
CA PHE A 239 7.14 22.26 6.61
C PHE A 239 6.66 21.68 7.93
N GLU A 240 7.14 22.22 9.04
CA GLU A 240 6.89 21.75 10.39
C GLU A 240 5.94 22.65 11.14
N ASN A 241 5.05 22.02 11.95
CA ASN A 241 4.21 22.71 12.92
C ASN A 241 3.17 23.68 12.30
N LEU A 242 2.43 23.23 11.29
CA LEU A 242 1.27 23.97 10.77
C LEU A 242 0.19 24.06 11.87
N PRO A 243 -0.23 25.25 12.32
CA PRO A 243 -1.32 25.38 13.28
C PRO A 243 -2.60 24.72 12.74
N LEU A 244 -3.30 23.96 13.58
CA LEU A 244 -4.56 23.32 13.16
C LEU A 244 -5.60 24.37 12.74
N SER A 245 -5.65 25.53 13.40
CA SER A 245 -6.53 26.63 13.01
C SER A 245 -6.29 27.10 11.57
N GLU A 246 -5.03 27.19 11.14
CA GLU A 246 -4.69 27.58 9.77
C GLU A 246 -5.14 26.50 8.76
N LEU A 247 -4.94 25.22 9.10
CA LEU A 247 -5.46 24.14 8.26
C LEU A 247 -6.97 24.21 8.09
N LEU A 248 -7.72 24.41 9.20
CA LEU A 248 -9.19 24.44 9.16
C LEU A 248 -9.73 25.60 8.34
N HIS A 249 -9.08 26.78 8.39
CA HIS A 249 -9.48 27.95 7.61
C HIS A 249 -9.06 27.89 6.14
N ASN A 250 -7.93 27.24 5.84
CA ASN A 250 -7.30 27.28 4.53
C ASN A 250 -7.16 25.88 3.90
N PHE A 251 -7.97 24.89 4.30
CA PHE A 251 -7.82 23.48 3.92
C PHE A 251 -7.62 23.29 2.42
N ASP A 252 -8.52 23.86 1.60
CA ASP A 252 -8.46 23.68 0.16
C ASP A 252 -7.23 24.37 -0.47
N ALA A 253 -6.81 25.51 0.03
CA ALA A 253 -5.63 26.21 -0.46
C ALA A 253 -4.35 25.45 -0.10
N ILE A 254 -4.26 24.89 1.11
CA ILE A 254 -3.14 24.07 1.58
C ILE A 254 -3.03 22.79 0.77
N GLU A 255 -4.12 22.02 0.62
CA GLU A 255 -4.13 20.76 -0.13
C GLU A 255 -3.94 20.93 -1.64
N SER A 256 -4.22 22.13 -2.18
CA SER A 256 -4.03 22.47 -3.60
C SER A 256 -2.68 23.15 -3.90
N ALA A 257 -1.84 23.38 -2.90
CA ALA A 257 -0.61 24.15 -3.05
C ALA A 257 0.47 23.47 -3.89
N ALA A 258 0.39 22.14 -4.06
CA ALA A 258 1.36 21.37 -4.83
C ALA A 258 0.67 20.25 -5.63
N TYR A 259 1.44 19.53 -6.44
CA TYR A 259 0.98 18.37 -7.18
C TYR A 259 0.48 17.24 -6.27
N SER A 260 1.15 17.05 -5.13
CA SER A 260 0.78 16.09 -4.10
C SER A 260 1.11 16.72 -2.74
N VAL A 261 0.14 16.69 -1.82
CA VAL A 261 0.27 17.19 -0.46
C VAL A 261 -0.09 16.08 0.51
N SER A 262 0.71 15.88 1.55
CA SER A 262 0.43 14.98 2.66
C SER A 262 0.62 15.72 3.98
N LEU A 263 -0.35 15.61 4.86
CA LEU A 263 -0.32 16.22 6.18
C LEU A 263 -0.16 15.14 7.24
N PHE A 264 0.86 15.25 8.09
CA PHE A 264 1.13 14.28 9.14
C PHE A 264 0.85 14.88 10.52
N THR A 265 0.10 14.16 11.37
CA THR A 265 -0.25 14.62 12.71
C THR A 265 -0.30 13.48 13.71
N ASP A 266 0.16 13.77 14.94
CA ASP A 266 -0.01 12.92 16.11
C ASP A 266 -1.26 13.29 16.93
N TRP A 267 -2.07 14.24 16.43
CA TRP A 267 -3.24 14.85 17.08
C TRP A 267 -2.92 15.55 18.40
N GLN A 268 -1.64 15.86 18.65
CA GLN A 268 -1.22 16.58 19.85
C GLN A 268 -0.97 18.06 19.57
N LYS A 269 -1.12 18.91 20.58
CA LYS A 269 -0.78 20.35 20.51
C LYS A 269 -1.52 21.15 19.43
N LYS A 270 -2.68 20.68 18.95
CA LYS A 270 -3.53 21.36 17.94
C LYS A 270 -2.73 21.85 16.73
N ARG A 271 -1.94 20.94 16.14
CA ARG A 271 -1.10 21.21 14.97
C ARG A 271 -1.05 20.01 14.04
N ILE A 272 -0.67 20.26 12.81
CA ILE A 272 -0.11 19.27 11.88
C ILE A 272 1.40 19.28 12.09
N ASN A 273 1.98 18.12 12.37
CA ASN A 273 3.40 17.99 12.67
C ASN A 273 4.24 18.34 11.45
N GLU A 274 3.87 17.78 10.28
CA GLU A 274 4.59 17.97 9.02
C GLU A 274 3.63 18.12 7.85
N VAL A 275 3.93 19.03 6.94
CA VAL A 275 3.30 19.22 5.64
C VAL A 275 4.33 18.88 4.57
N TRP A 276 4.06 17.82 3.81
CA TRP A 276 4.93 17.38 2.72
C TRP A 276 4.35 17.87 1.39
N LEU A 277 5.04 18.83 0.77
CA LEU A 277 4.66 19.38 -0.53
C LEU A 277 5.55 18.78 -1.62
N LYS A 278 4.93 18.14 -2.61
CA LYS A 278 5.60 17.57 -3.77
C LYS A 278 5.16 18.32 -5.02
N SER A 279 6.06 19.17 -5.54
CA SER A 279 5.79 20.03 -6.68
C SER A 279 6.37 19.42 -7.95
N ARG A 280 5.55 19.26 -8.97
CA ARG A 280 5.97 18.84 -10.30
C ARG A 280 6.66 20.01 -10.99
N MET A 281 7.81 19.72 -11.61
CA MET A 281 8.56 20.69 -12.38
C MET A 281 8.07 20.66 -13.83
N ASP A 282 7.18 21.59 -14.17
CA ASP A 282 6.73 21.76 -15.55
C ASP A 282 7.71 22.66 -16.31
N ASN A 283 8.20 22.18 -17.46
CA ASN A 283 9.18 22.86 -18.31
C ASN A 283 10.50 23.24 -17.59
N GLY A 284 10.91 22.45 -16.61
CA GLY A 284 12.15 22.68 -15.85
C GLY A 284 12.08 23.82 -14.84
N LYS A 285 10.91 24.43 -14.63
CA LYS A 285 10.76 25.51 -13.64
C LYS A 285 10.78 24.94 -12.23
N LEU A 286 11.74 25.40 -11.43
CA LEU A 286 11.83 25.08 -10.02
C LEU A 286 10.65 25.71 -9.25
N PHE A 287 10.10 24.96 -8.30
CA PHE A 287 9.21 25.52 -7.29
C PHE A 287 10.08 26.17 -6.21
N ASP A 288 9.92 27.48 -6.04
CA ASP A 288 10.58 28.22 -4.97
C ASP A 288 9.69 28.20 -3.73
N ALA A 289 9.98 27.25 -2.84
CA ALA A 289 9.20 27.11 -1.62
C ALA A 289 9.50 28.26 -0.65
N PRO A 290 8.48 28.90 -0.08
CA PRO A 290 8.67 29.96 0.92
C PRO A 290 9.37 29.42 2.19
N GLY A 291 9.92 30.31 2.99
CA GLY A 291 10.48 29.97 4.32
C GLY A 291 9.40 29.57 5.32
N GLU A 292 8.18 30.03 5.10
CA GLU A 292 7.00 29.79 5.93
C GLU A 292 5.77 29.49 5.05
N PHE A 293 4.94 28.53 5.47
CA PHE A 293 3.73 28.10 4.79
C PHE A 293 2.58 28.01 5.77
N TYR A 294 1.65 28.99 5.76
CA TYR A 294 0.54 29.08 6.71
C TYR A 294 0.97 28.97 8.17
N GLY A 295 2.07 29.63 8.56
CA GLY A 295 2.63 29.56 9.90
C GLY A 295 3.54 28.33 10.17
N ALA A 296 3.57 27.33 9.29
CA ALA A 296 4.53 26.24 9.35
C ALA A 296 5.89 26.65 8.80
N LYS A 297 6.98 26.27 9.47
CA LYS A 297 8.34 26.62 9.07
C LYS A 297 8.94 25.55 8.18
N ARG A 298 9.63 25.97 7.10
CA ARG A 298 10.32 25.03 6.24
C ARG A 298 11.41 24.29 7.00
N ALA A 299 11.40 22.95 6.88
CA ALA A 299 12.41 22.09 7.48
C ALA A 299 13.81 22.40 6.91
N THR A 300 14.83 22.26 7.73
CA THR A 300 16.25 22.46 7.41
C THR A 300 17.03 21.17 7.25
N ARG A 301 16.34 20.01 7.34
CA ARG A 301 16.88 18.66 7.18
C ARG A 301 15.80 17.71 6.68
N ASN A 302 16.19 16.54 6.20
CA ASN A 302 15.23 15.49 5.88
C ASN A 302 14.54 14.98 7.16
N LEU A 303 13.23 14.76 7.10
CA LEU A 303 12.40 14.32 8.21
C LEU A 303 11.72 12.98 7.89
N HIS A 304 11.36 12.25 8.94
CA HIS A 304 10.51 11.07 8.87
C HIS A 304 9.14 11.42 9.48
N PRO A 305 8.01 11.00 8.90
CA PRO A 305 6.68 11.35 9.44
C PRO A 305 6.48 10.95 10.91
N ILE A 306 7.16 9.90 11.36
CA ILE A 306 7.26 9.52 12.78
C ILE A 306 8.56 10.10 13.31
N ALA A 307 8.47 11.09 14.19
CA ALA A 307 9.61 11.93 14.61
C ALA A 307 10.78 11.17 15.26
N GLU A 308 10.51 10.00 15.84
CA GLU A 308 11.50 9.14 16.50
C GLU A 308 12.33 8.31 15.52
N LEU A 309 11.92 8.24 14.24
CA LEU A 309 12.58 7.40 13.24
C LEU A 309 13.54 8.22 12.35
N SER A 310 14.58 7.53 11.85
CA SER A 310 15.52 8.12 10.89
C SER A 310 14.87 8.36 9.54
N ALA A 311 15.15 9.52 8.93
CA ALA A 311 14.72 9.85 7.57
C ALA A 311 15.59 9.19 6.47
N GLU A 312 16.54 8.32 6.81
CA GLU A 312 17.48 7.69 5.87
C GLU A 312 16.79 7.01 4.68
N ASN A 313 15.65 6.37 4.96
CA ASN A 313 14.86 5.66 3.95
C ASN A 313 13.72 6.49 3.34
N CYS A 314 13.57 7.74 3.74
CA CYS A 314 12.64 8.67 3.11
C CYS A 314 13.18 9.13 1.75
N THR A 315 12.28 9.44 0.82
CA THR A 315 12.63 10.08 -0.45
C THR A 315 13.19 11.47 -0.19
N GLU A 316 14.11 11.92 -1.07
CA GLU A 316 14.87 13.17 -0.87
C GLU A 316 13.94 14.37 -0.76
N GLN A 317 14.21 15.21 0.24
CA GLN A 317 13.51 16.44 0.54
C GLN A 317 14.37 17.67 0.19
N MET A 318 14.14 18.80 0.83
CA MET A 318 14.93 20.04 0.68
C MET A 318 14.90 20.64 -0.72
N GLY A 319 13.90 20.31 -1.54
CA GLY A 319 13.74 20.85 -2.88
C GLY A 319 14.69 20.29 -3.93
N VAL A 320 15.41 19.22 -3.63
CA VAL A 320 16.31 18.57 -4.60
C VAL A 320 15.48 17.91 -5.69
N PRO A 321 15.58 18.34 -6.96
CA PRO A 321 14.87 17.71 -8.06
C PRO A 321 15.24 16.24 -8.23
N GLY A 322 14.26 15.44 -8.62
CA GLY A 322 14.48 14.03 -8.93
C GLY A 322 13.33 13.45 -9.76
N PRO A 323 13.53 12.27 -10.33
CA PRO A 323 12.50 11.64 -11.16
C PRO A 323 11.24 11.37 -10.33
N TRP A 324 10.09 11.43 -10.98
CA TRP A 324 8.78 11.29 -10.37
C TRP A 324 8.66 10.08 -9.44
N TYR A 325 9.20 8.93 -9.83
CA TYR A 325 9.10 7.69 -9.04
C TYR A 325 10.00 7.67 -7.80
N ASP A 326 11.00 8.55 -7.73
CA ASP A 326 11.91 8.67 -6.58
C ASP A 326 11.56 9.89 -5.70
N ARG A 327 10.44 10.56 -5.97
CA ARG A 327 9.96 11.72 -5.19
C ARG A 327 8.49 11.60 -4.77
N LEU A 328 7.62 10.99 -5.59
CA LEU A 328 6.20 10.82 -5.24
C LEU A 328 5.98 9.87 -4.05
N PRO A 329 6.64 8.70 -3.94
CA PRO A 329 6.57 7.88 -2.73
C PRO A 329 7.17 8.61 -1.52
N HIS A 330 6.77 8.21 -0.32
CA HIS A 330 7.42 8.70 0.90
C HIS A 330 8.75 8.01 1.16
N PHE A 331 8.84 6.74 0.73
CA PHE A 331 10.01 5.89 0.98
C PHE A 331 10.69 5.47 -0.32
N ARG A 332 12.00 5.24 -0.24
CA ARG A 332 12.84 4.92 -1.41
C ARG A 332 12.44 3.58 -2.03
N MET A 333 12.62 3.47 -3.35
CA MET A 333 12.27 2.27 -4.13
C MET A 333 13.00 0.99 -3.69
N GLY A 334 14.24 1.11 -3.25
CA GLY A 334 15.03 -0.01 -2.75
C GLY A 334 14.75 -0.39 -1.29
N PHE A 335 13.97 0.43 -0.60
CA PHE A 335 13.64 0.21 0.80
C PHE A 335 12.40 -0.69 0.90
N THR A 336 12.62 -1.90 1.37
CA THR A 336 11.52 -2.74 1.86
C THR A 336 11.51 -2.57 3.37
N PRO A 337 10.50 -1.91 3.96
CA PRO A 337 10.40 -1.82 5.41
C PRO A 337 10.51 -3.23 5.99
N SER A 338 11.37 -3.41 6.98
CA SER A 338 11.37 -4.64 7.78
C SER A 338 9.95 -4.86 8.25
N ALA A 339 9.40 -6.06 8.08
CA ALA A 339 8.04 -6.47 8.34
C ALA A 339 7.35 -5.56 9.36
N GLY A 340 6.41 -4.75 8.89
CA GLY A 340 5.84 -3.65 9.65
C GLY A 340 5.28 -4.15 10.98
N LYS A 341 5.84 -3.66 12.05
CA LYS A 341 5.27 -3.84 13.38
C LYS A 341 4.19 -2.77 13.58
N GLU A 342 3.22 -2.71 12.69
CA GLU A 342 2.17 -1.69 12.69
C GLU A 342 0.84 -2.25 12.22
N LEU A 343 -0.24 -1.58 12.58
CA LEU A 343 -1.59 -1.79 12.06
C LEU A 343 -2.01 -0.54 11.30
N GLN A 344 -2.82 -0.69 10.25
CA GLN A 344 -3.30 0.46 9.49
C GLN A 344 -4.80 0.43 9.29
N ALA A 345 -5.43 1.59 9.50
CA ALA A 345 -6.81 1.89 9.13
C ALA A 345 -6.85 3.17 8.30
N GLU A 346 -7.80 3.32 7.39
CA GLU A 346 -7.96 4.53 6.59
C GLU A 346 -9.40 4.69 6.14
N TYR A 347 -9.89 5.92 6.21
CA TYR A 347 -11.26 6.27 5.86
C TYR A 347 -11.29 7.43 4.88
N PHE A 348 -12.10 7.28 3.84
CA PHE A 348 -12.34 8.28 2.79
C PHE A 348 -13.62 9.05 3.11
N VAL A 349 -13.49 10.34 3.24
CA VAL A 349 -14.61 11.26 3.49
C VAL A 349 -14.77 12.19 2.27
N PRO A 350 -15.99 12.52 1.80
CA PRO A 350 -16.16 13.55 0.79
C PRO A 350 -15.42 14.83 1.14
N ARG A 351 -14.62 15.39 0.20
CA ARG A 351 -13.76 16.54 0.46
C ARG A 351 -14.51 17.75 1.05
N LYS A 352 -15.78 17.96 0.67
CA LYS A 352 -16.62 19.00 1.24
C LYS A 352 -16.85 18.91 2.75
N ASN A 353 -16.66 17.71 3.33
CA ASN A 353 -16.80 17.43 4.77
C ASN A 353 -15.43 17.30 5.46
N ALA A 354 -14.32 17.63 4.78
CA ALA A 354 -12.96 17.37 5.27
C ALA A 354 -12.69 18.02 6.62
N VAL A 355 -12.99 19.32 6.76
CA VAL A 355 -12.75 20.09 7.98
C VAL A 355 -13.52 19.52 9.16
N ASP A 356 -14.81 19.24 8.98
CA ASP A 356 -15.66 18.68 10.05
C ASP A 356 -15.21 17.27 10.45
N ALA A 357 -14.78 16.44 9.50
CA ALA A 357 -14.25 15.10 9.78
C ALA A 357 -12.91 15.16 10.52
N ILE A 358 -12.01 16.08 10.14
CA ILE A 358 -10.74 16.32 10.85
C ILE A 358 -11.01 16.76 12.30
N LEU A 359 -11.94 17.67 12.52
CA LEU A 359 -12.35 18.11 13.85
C LEU A 359 -12.99 16.98 14.67
N ALA A 360 -13.77 16.09 14.03
CA ALA A 360 -14.36 14.93 14.70
C ALA A 360 -13.27 13.97 15.21
N VAL A 361 -12.22 13.73 14.42
CA VAL A 361 -11.09 12.90 14.84
C VAL A 361 -10.23 13.63 15.89
N GLU A 362 -10.01 14.94 15.75
CA GLU A 362 -9.25 15.73 16.73
C GLU A 362 -9.85 15.63 18.14
N LYS A 363 -11.18 15.61 18.26
CA LYS A 363 -11.87 15.39 19.56
C LYS A 363 -11.54 14.05 20.20
N LEU A 364 -11.07 13.09 19.45
CA LEU A 364 -10.66 11.77 19.94
C LEU A 364 -9.17 11.70 20.29
N HIS A 365 -8.43 12.81 20.28
CA HIS A 365 -6.97 12.82 20.43
C HIS A 365 -6.46 12.03 21.65
N ASP A 366 -7.15 12.11 22.79
CA ASP A 366 -6.80 11.37 24.01
C ASP A 366 -7.03 9.86 23.89
N GLN A 367 -7.96 9.43 23.02
CA GLN A 367 -8.26 8.03 22.79
C GLN A 367 -7.37 7.44 21.68
N VAL A 368 -7.09 8.22 20.64
CA VAL A 368 -6.28 7.81 19.48
C VAL A 368 -4.79 7.85 19.79
N GLY A 369 -4.30 8.91 20.43
CA GLY A 369 -2.89 9.17 20.67
C GLY A 369 -2.12 8.02 21.32
N PRO A 370 -2.62 7.37 22.39
CA PRO A 370 -1.92 6.25 23.02
C PRO A 370 -1.61 5.06 22.09
N HIS A 371 -2.44 4.87 21.05
CA HIS A 371 -2.36 3.75 20.12
C HIS A 371 -1.79 4.15 18.75
N LEU A 372 -1.55 5.43 18.51
CA LEU A 372 -1.09 6.00 17.26
C LEU A 372 0.44 5.97 17.14
N LEU A 373 0.94 5.74 15.93
CA LEU A 373 2.28 6.11 15.49
C LEU A 373 2.23 7.43 14.74
N ILE A 374 1.36 7.53 13.73
CA ILE A 374 1.11 8.77 12.99
C ILE A 374 -0.22 8.69 12.22
N THR A 375 -0.89 9.81 12.02
CA THR A 375 -1.98 9.97 11.05
C THR A 375 -1.45 10.71 9.83
N GLU A 376 -1.88 10.27 8.64
CA GLU A 376 -1.65 10.99 7.38
C GLU A 376 -3.00 11.42 6.79
N ILE A 377 -3.12 12.71 6.42
CA ILE A 377 -4.29 13.26 5.74
C ILE A 377 -3.89 13.57 4.31
N ARG A 378 -4.69 13.12 3.32
CA ARG A 378 -4.43 13.29 1.89
C ARG A 378 -5.72 13.55 1.13
N THR A 379 -5.60 14.18 -0.04
CA THR A 379 -6.72 14.37 -0.97
C THR A 379 -6.58 13.46 -2.17
N ILE A 380 -7.71 12.97 -2.70
CA ILE A 380 -7.81 12.11 -3.88
C ILE A 380 -8.98 12.60 -4.73
N ALA A 381 -8.76 12.75 -6.06
CA ALA A 381 -9.80 13.07 -7.00
C ALA A 381 -10.81 11.93 -7.18
N ALA A 382 -12.04 12.28 -7.55
CA ALA A 382 -13.11 11.35 -7.89
C ALA A 382 -12.74 10.40 -9.02
N ASP A 383 -13.36 9.23 -9.03
CA ASP A 383 -13.29 8.24 -10.11
C ASP A 383 -14.67 7.65 -10.45
N HIS A 384 -14.71 6.64 -11.31
CA HIS A 384 -15.93 5.97 -11.78
C HIS A 384 -15.99 4.48 -11.45
N PHE A 385 -15.06 3.96 -10.66
CA PHE A 385 -15.01 2.53 -10.35
C PHE A 385 -16.00 2.16 -9.25
N TRP A 386 -16.83 1.14 -9.50
CA TRP A 386 -17.97 0.81 -8.65
C TRP A 386 -17.62 0.57 -7.18
N MET A 387 -16.51 -0.11 -6.91
CA MET A 387 -16.08 -0.41 -5.53
C MET A 387 -14.98 0.53 -5.03
N SER A 388 -14.70 1.62 -5.75
CA SER A 388 -13.77 2.64 -5.25
C SER A 388 -14.38 3.46 -4.12
N PRO A 389 -13.61 3.72 -3.04
CA PRO A 389 -14.04 4.70 -2.04
C PRO A 389 -14.24 6.12 -2.59
N CYS A 390 -13.62 6.43 -3.75
CA CYS A 390 -13.72 7.71 -4.42
C CYS A 390 -14.76 7.74 -5.57
N LEU A 391 -15.64 6.73 -5.67
CA LEU A 391 -16.68 6.70 -6.71
C LEU A 391 -17.52 7.98 -6.68
N ASN A 392 -17.45 8.77 -7.77
CA ASN A 392 -18.17 10.03 -8.00
C ASN A 392 -18.00 11.06 -6.86
N GLN A 393 -16.89 11.03 -6.13
CA GLN A 393 -16.63 12.02 -5.08
C GLN A 393 -15.14 12.30 -4.91
N ASP A 394 -14.76 13.58 -4.97
CA ASP A 394 -13.48 14.02 -4.45
C ASP A 394 -13.43 13.73 -2.94
N SER A 395 -12.35 13.16 -2.50
CA SER A 395 -12.23 12.66 -1.14
C SER A 395 -11.02 13.24 -0.41
N VAL A 396 -11.14 13.32 0.91
CA VAL A 396 -10.01 13.38 1.83
C VAL A 396 -9.90 12.04 2.54
N THR A 397 -8.69 11.54 2.71
CA THR A 397 -8.42 10.36 3.55
C THR A 397 -7.84 10.77 4.88
N ILE A 398 -8.24 10.05 5.92
CA ILE A 398 -7.64 10.09 7.24
C ILE A 398 -7.09 8.70 7.50
N HIS A 399 -5.77 8.56 7.38
CA HIS A 399 -5.04 7.32 7.53
C HIS A 399 -4.39 7.25 8.91
N PHE A 400 -4.55 6.14 9.58
CA PHE A 400 -3.97 5.87 10.90
C PHE A 400 -2.94 4.75 10.76
N THR A 401 -1.68 5.05 11.05
CA THR A 401 -0.64 4.06 11.34
C THR A 401 -0.63 3.86 12.84
N LEU A 402 -1.00 2.66 13.28
CA LEU A 402 -1.27 2.34 14.68
C LEU A 402 -0.21 1.36 15.22
N LYS A 403 0.01 1.38 16.53
CA LYS A 403 0.85 0.40 17.22
C LYS A 403 0.27 -1.01 17.04
N PRO A 404 1.11 -2.07 17.05
CA PRO A 404 0.67 -3.45 16.82
C PRO A 404 -0.03 -4.07 18.05
N ASP A 405 -1.05 -3.38 18.56
CA ASP A 405 -1.88 -3.80 19.69
C ASP A 405 -3.33 -4.02 19.21
N TRP A 406 -3.57 -5.17 18.59
CA TRP A 406 -4.90 -5.49 18.05
C TRP A 406 -6.01 -5.45 19.10
N PRO A 407 -5.85 -5.98 20.35
CA PRO A 407 -6.87 -5.88 21.38
C PRO A 407 -7.32 -4.44 21.69
N ALA A 408 -6.42 -3.48 21.65
CA ALA A 408 -6.75 -2.06 21.84
C ALA A 408 -7.30 -1.42 20.56
N VAL A 409 -6.66 -1.67 19.43
CA VAL A 409 -7.04 -1.11 18.12
C VAL A 409 -8.45 -1.58 17.73
N SER A 410 -8.81 -2.85 17.94
CA SER A 410 -10.14 -3.36 17.64
C SER A 410 -11.28 -2.69 18.42
N LYS A 411 -10.98 -2.09 19.58
CA LYS A 411 -11.93 -1.29 20.36
C LYS A 411 -11.95 0.18 19.92
N LEU A 412 -10.82 0.69 19.43
CA LEU A 412 -10.67 2.07 18.96
C LEU A 412 -11.36 2.29 17.61
N LEU A 413 -11.20 1.35 16.65
CA LEU A 413 -11.76 1.50 15.31
C LEU A 413 -13.27 1.81 15.29
N PRO A 414 -14.14 1.11 16.06
CA PRO A 414 -15.57 1.44 16.11
C PRO A 414 -15.84 2.85 16.65
N VAL A 415 -14.98 3.40 17.51
CA VAL A 415 -15.11 4.76 18.01
C VAL A 415 -14.84 5.77 16.90
N ILE A 416 -13.74 5.59 16.16
CA ILE A 416 -13.39 6.42 14.99
C ILE A 416 -14.49 6.33 13.93
N GLU A 417 -14.96 5.13 13.61
CA GLU A 417 -16.00 4.88 12.60
C GLU A 417 -17.32 5.56 12.96
N ARG A 418 -17.70 5.55 14.23
CA ARG A 418 -18.91 6.24 14.72
C ARG A 418 -18.80 7.75 14.55
N GLU A 419 -17.66 8.35 14.88
CA GLU A 419 -17.45 9.80 14.72
C GLU A 419 -17.38 10.19 13.23
N LEU A 420 -16.87 9.33 12.37
CA LEU A 420 -16.81 9.58 10.92
C LEU A 420 -18.10 9.21 10.18
N ALA A 421 -19.02 8.46 10.81
CA ALA A 421 -20.26 8.00 10.18
C ALA A 421 -21.15 9.12 9.62
N PRO A 422 -21.33 10.30 10.26
CA PRO A 422 -22.14 11.41 9.75
C PRO A 422 -21.62 11.96 8.41
N PHE A 423 -20.33 11.81 8.12
CA PHE A 423 -19.68 12.32 6.92
C PHE A 423 -19.68 11.33 5.76
N GLY A 424 -20.30 10.15 5.91
CA GLY A 424 -20.34 9.14 4.85
C GLY A 424 -18.98 8.48 4.57
N ALA A 425 -18.16 8.32 5.60
CA ALA A 425 -16.83 7.74 5.50
C ALA A 425 -16.87 6.31 4.95
N ARG A 426 -16.01 6.02 3.96
CA ARG A 426 -15.80 4.69 3.36
C ARG A 426 -14.44 4.15 3.77
N PRO A 427 -14.32 2.87 4.17
CA PRO A 427 -13.03 2.31 4.54
C PRO A 427 -12.18 1.98 3.31
N HIS A 428 -10.85 1.98 3.48
CA HIS A 428 -9.93 1.42 2.49
C HIS A 428 -9.98 -0.12 2.53
N TRP A 429 -10.29 -0.76 1.40
CA TRP A 429 -10.50 -2.21 1.31
C TRP A 429 -9.35 -3.09 1.80
N GLY A 430 -8.12 -2.64 1.65
CA GLY A 430 -6.92 -3.37 2.08
C GLY A 430 -6.47 -3.06 3.51
N LYS A 431 -7.20 -2.24 4.28
CA LYS A 431 -6.85 -1.84 5.65
C LYS A 431 -7.87 -2.31 6.67
N LEU A 432 -7.58 -2.10 7.95
CA LEU A 432 -8.45 -2.53 9.04
C LEU A 432 -9.68 -1.62 9.14
N PHE A 433 -10.83 -2.23 9.32
CA PHE A 433 -12.10 -1.57 9.67
C PHE A 433 -13.00 -2.56 10.38
N MET A 434 -13.98 -2.02 11.12
CA MET A 434 -14.96 -2.79 11.89
C MET A 434 -16.41 -2.50 11.47
N MET A 435 -16.59 -1.78 10.35
CA MET A 435 -17.92 -1.44 9.83
C MET A 435 -18.74 -2.70 9.54
N ALA A 436 -19.98 -2.72 10.03
CA ALA A 436 -20.90 -3.81 9.76
C ALA A 436 -21.35 -3.84 8.28
N PRO A 437 -21.62 -5.01 7.70
CA PRO A 437 -22.02 -5.16 6.30
C PRO A 437 -23.18 -4.25 5.87
N PRO A 438 -24.28 -4.06 6.64
CA PRO A 438 -25.34 -3.15 6.24
C PRO A 438 -24.89 -1.70 6.10
N ARG A 439 -23.85 -1.30 6.86
CA ARG A 439 -23.27 0.03 6.69
C ARG A 439 -22.47 0.13 5.40
N LEU A 440 -21.66 -0.88 5.08
CA LEU A 440 -20.92 -0.96 3.81
C LEU A 440 -21.88 -0.90 2.62
N ASP A 441 -22.97 -1.67 2.64
CA ASP A 441 -24.00 -1.67 1.60
C ASP A 441 -24.55 -0.26 1.36
N SER A 442 -24.82 0.48 2.43
CA SER A 442 -25.34 1.85 2.32
C SER A 442 -24.36 2.87 1.73
N LEU A 443 -23.05 2.56 1.72
CA LEU A 443 -22.00 3.44 1.26
C LEU A 443 -21.62 3.21 -0.22
N TYR A 444 -21.87 2.03 -0.77
CA TYR A 444 -21.48 1.64 -2.12
C TYR A 444 -22.70 1.40 -3.01
N GLY A 445 -23.23 2.48 -3.62
CA GLY A 445 -24.45 2.43 -4.42
C GLY A 445 -24.38 1.53 -5.67
N LYS A 446 -23.17 1.10 -6.07
CA LYS A 446 -22.93 0.16 -7.18
C LYS A 446 -22.65 -1.28 -6.71
N LEU A 447 -22.83 -1.56 -5.42
CA LEU A 447 -22.63 -2.90 -4.88
C LEU A 447 -23.53 -3.96 -5.52
N PRO A 448 -24.85 -3.75 -5.75
CA PRO A 448 -25.67 -4.73 -6.43
C PRO A 448 -25.19 -5.12 -7.83
N GLU A 449 -24.77 -4.13 -8.63
CA GLU A 449 -24.21 -4.37 -9.97
C GLU A 449 -22.86 -5.08 -9.89
N PHE A 450 -22.01 -4.74 -8.91
CA PHE A 450 -20.74 -5.43 -8.68
C PHE A 450 -20.96 -6.91 -8.30
N LEU A 451 -21.91 -7.19 -7.41
CA LEU A 451 -22.26 -8.57 -7.03
C LEU A 451 -22.79 -9.38 -8.21
N ALA A 452 -23.60 -8.76 -9.07
CA ALA A 452 -24.07 -9.39 -10.30
C ALA A 452 -22.92 -9.69 -11.26
N LEU A 453 -21.99 -8.76 -11.42
CA LEU A 453 -20.79 -8.94 -12.24
C LEU A 453 -19.88 -10.06 -11.68
N ALA A 454 -19.70 -10.11 -10.38
CA ALA A 454 -18.93 -11.16 -9.72
C ALA A 454 -19.56 -12.54 -9.94
N ARG A 455 -20.89 -12.67 -9.78
CA ARG A 455 -21.59 -13.93 -10.06
C ARG A 455 -21.53 -14.36 -11.53
N LYS A 456 -21.45 -13.40 -12.47
CA LYS A 456 -21.29 -13.69 -13.89
C LYS A 456 -19.95 -14.39 -14.17
N TYR A 457 -18.84 -13.96 -13.56
CA TYR A 457 -17.50 -14.50 -13.81
C TYR A 457 -17.08 -15.60 -12.83
N ASP A 458 -17.70 -15.63 -11.66
CA ASP A 458 -17.49 -16.61 -10.59
C ASP A 458 -18.82 -17.01 -9.94
N PRO A 459 -19.64 -17.82 -10.63
CA PRO A 459 -20.99 -18.16 -10.14
C PRO A 459 -20.96 -18.94 -8.83
N GLU A 460 -19.96 -19.81 -8.62
CA GLU A 460 -19.83 -20.65 -7.43
C GLU A 460 -18.97 -20.03 -6.32
N GLY A 461 -18.41 -18.83 -6.58
CA GLY A 461 -17.58 -18.12 -5.61
C GLY A 461 -16.23 -18.76 -5.34
N LYS A 462 -15.59 -19.28 -6.39
CA LYS A 462 -14.25 -19.87 -6.34
C LYS A 462 -13.20 -18.90 -5.78
N PHE A 463 -13.28 -17.61 -6.15
CA PHE A 463 -12.37 -16.55 -5.74
C PHE A 463 -12.82 -15.82 -4.47
N ARG A 464 -13.99 -16.12 -3.93
CA ARG A 464 -14.51 -15.52 -2.70
C ARG A 464 -13.93 -16.23 -1.48
N ASN A 465 -13.60 -15.45 -0.46
CA ASN A 465 -13.18 -15.92 0.86
C ASN A 465 -14.13 -15.41 1.94
N ASP A 466 -13.89 -15.76 3.20
CA ASP A 466 -14.74 -15.39 4.33
C ASP A 466 -14.88 -13.87 4.47
N PHE A 467 -13.81 -13.10 4.22
CA PHE A 467 -13.86 -11.64 4.27
C PHE A 467 -14.85 -11.07 3.25
N LEU A 468 -14.78 -11.51 2.00
CA LEU A 468 -15.70 -11.06 0.95
C LEU A 468 -17.12 -11.53 1.20
N ASN A 469 -17.29 -12.79 1.61
CA ASN A 469 -18.61 -13.34 1.93
C ASN A 469 -19.26 -12.57 3.08
N SER A 470 -18.54 -12.33 4.18
CA SER A 470 -19.09 -11.64 5.34
C SER A 470 -19.41 -10.17 5.08
N ASN A 471 -18.58 -9.47 4.28
CA ASN A 471 -18.73 -8.03 4.09
C ASN A 471 -19.59 -7.63 2.89
N LEU A 472 -19.67 -8.48 1.82
CA LEU A 472 -20.28 -8.07 0.55
C LEU A 472 -21.34 -9.05 0.03
N PHE A 473 -21.08 -10.37 0.10
CA PHE A 473 -21.96 -11.38 -0.53
C PHE A 473 -23.05 -11.90 0.37
N GLY A 474 -23.00 -11.58 1.66
CA GLY A 474 -23.83 -12.20 2.69
C GLY A 474 -23.29 -13.59 3.09
N ALA A 475 -23.49 -13.99 4.34
CA ALA A 475 -23.17 -15.33 4.77
C ALA A 475 -23.99 -16.33 3.92
N THR A 476 -23.34 -17.16 3.12
CA THR A 476 -23.99 -18.33 2.56
C THR A 476 -24.29 -19.24 3.73
N SER A 477 -25.58 -19.34 4.06
CA SER A 477 -26.13 -20.32 5.01
C SER A 477 -25.78 -21.73 4.59
#